data_48e9cafefbd75c21b2ca82aa2d11fe81
#
_entry.id   48e9cafefbd75c21b2ca82aa2d11fe81
#
_cell.length_a   1.000
_cell.length_b   1.000
_cell.length_c   1.000
_cell.angle_alpha   90.00
_cell.angle_beta   90.00
_cell.angle_gamma   90.00
#
_symmetry.space_group_name_H-M   'P 1'
#
loop_
_entity.id
_entity.type
_entity.pdbx_description
1 polymer ?
#
loop_
_entity_poly.entity_id
_entity_poly.type
_entity_poly.pdbx_seq_one_letter_code
_entity_poly.pdbx_strand_id
1 'polypeptide(L)'
;MTGVITDRGEMEAEYVVNCGGIWARELGAMAGVNVPLHAAEHYYLITESIEGMHRDLPIVEDPTRYAYYREEVGGLMLGLFEPVAGPWGMNGVPEDFSFGELAPDWERLMPYIDHALERIPIARNAGVHK
;
A
#
# COMPACT_ATOMS: atom_id res chain seq x y z
N MET A 1 11.18 29.08 -8.69
CA MET A 1 11.97 28.17 -7.82
C MET A 1 13.37 28.14 -8.38
N THR A 2 14.39 28.29 -7.55
CA THR A 2 15.80 28.36 -7.95
C THR A 2 16.65 27.23 -7.34
N GLY A 3 16.04 26.38 -6.54
CA GLY A 3 16.71 25.30 -5.87
C GLY A 3 15.92 24.76 -4.68
N VAL A 4 16.61 24.00 -3.84
CA VAL A 4 16.05 23.41 -2.60
C VAL A 4 16.97 23.68 -1.42
N ILE A 5 16.37 23.85 -0.25
CA ILE A 5 17.05 23.96 1.03
C ILE A 5 16.74 22.70 1.83
N THR A 6 17.76 22.01 2.32
CA THR A 6 17.66 20.79 3.11
C THR A 6 18.42 20.96 4.44
N ASP A 7 18.28 19.98 5.33
CA ASP A 7 19.08 19.85 6.54
C ASP A 7 20.59 19.67 6.28
N ARG A 8 20.98 19.38 5.03
CA ARG A 8 22.37 19.18 4.58
C ARG A 8 22.90 20.36 3.77
N GLY A 9 22.12 21.42 3.60
CA GLY A 9 22.52 22.64 2.86
C GLY A 9 21.59 22.99 1.72
N GLU A 10 22.00 24.02 0.99
CA GLU A 10 21.29 24.57 -0.17
C GLU A 10 21.84 23.98 -1.45
N MET A 11 20.94 23.70 -2.41
CA MET A 11 21.29 23.26 -3.75
C MET A 11 20.55 24.11 -4.78
N GLU A 12 21.31 24.78 -5.65
CA GLU A 12 20.72 25.47 -6.79
C GLU A 12 20.39 24.48 -7.90
N ALA A 13 19.22 24.64 -8.51
CA ALA A 13 18.75 23.78 -9.60
C ALA A 13 17.77 24.53 -10.49
N GLU A 14 17.90 24.33 -11.81
CA GLU A 14 16.94 24.85 -12.79
C GLU A 14 15.61 24.11 -12.74
N TYR A 15 15.65 22.83 -12.40
CA TYR A 15 14.49 21.95 -12.30
C TYR A 15 14.52 21.18 -10.98
N VAL A 16 13.37 21.09 -10.34
CA VAL A 16 13.16 20.25 -9.16
C VAL A 16 12.05 19.26 -9.46
N VAL A 17 12.34 17.97 -9.36
CA VAL A 17 11.38 16.88 -9.59
C VAL A 17 10.84 16.39 -8.25
N ASN A 18 9.54 16.52 -8.06
CA ASN A 18 8.86 16.06 -6.86
C ASN A 18 8.54 14.56 -6.98
N CYS A 19 9.31 13.72 -6.29
CA CYS A 19 9.11 12.28 -6.16
C CYS A 19 8.78 11.90 -4.72
N GLY A 20 8.05 12.75 -3.99
CA GLY A 20 7.80 12.63 -2.56
C GLY A 20 6.77 11.56 -2.17
N GLY A 21 6.23 10.75 -3.11
CA GLY A 21 5.25 9.72 -2.77
C GLY A 21 4.06 10.30 -1.99
N ILE A 22 3.75 9.76 -0.82
CA ILE A 22 2.65 10.24 0.03
C ILE A 22 2.85 11.67 0.54
N TRP A 23 4.09 12.19 0.56
CA TRP A 23 4.44 13.57 0.96
C TRP A 23 4.48 14.55 -0.22
N ALA A 24 4.17 14.11 -1.44
CA ALA A 24 4.29 14.95 -2.64
C ALA A 24 3.38 16.18 -2.59
N ARG A 25 2.24 16.08 -1.91
CA ARG A 25 1.30 17.19 -1.71
C ARG A 25 1.93 18.30 -0.87
N GLU A 26 2.55 17.95 0.24
CA GLU A 26 3.22 18.90 1.14
C GLU A 26 4.44 19.53 0.46
N LEU A 27 5.24 18.74 -0.24
CA LEU A 27 6.38 19.25 -1.02
C LEU A 27 5.92 20.23 -2.11
N GLY A 28 4.82 19.91 -2.81
CA GLY A 28 4.23 20.83 -3.78
C GLY A 28 3.78 22.14 -3.14
N ALA A 29 3.16 22.07 -1.98
CA ALA A 29 2.69 23.24 -1.25
C ALA A 29 3.83 24.18 -0.84
N MET A 30 5.02 23.66 -0.50
CA MET A 30 6.22 24.47 -0.21
C MET A 30 6.64 25.32 -1.40
N ALA A 31 6.32 24.88 -2.62
CA ALA A 31 6.59 25.59 -3.87
C ALA A 31 5.37 26.40 -4.39
N GLY A 32 4.29 26.47 -3.63
CA GLY A 32 3.05 27.10 -4.06
C GLY A 32 2.28 26.33 -5.14
N VAL A 33 2.58 25.03 -5.32
CA VAL A 33 1.95 24.16 -6.31
C VAL A 33 0.92 23.26 -5.63
N ASN A 34 -0.31 23.26 -6.15
CA ASN A 34 -1.32 22.33 -5.73
C ASN A 34 -1.13 20.98 -6.43
N VAL A 35 -0.74 19.96 -5.68
CA VAL A 35 -0.65 18.57 -6.17
C VAL A 35 -1.96 17.86 -5.79
N PRO A 36 -2.81 17.45 -6.76
CA PRO A 36 -4.10 16.83 -6.50
C PRO A 36 -3.94 15.35 -6.11
N LEU A 37 -3.31 15.12 -4.96
CA LEU A 37 -2.99 13.80 -4.44
C LEU A 37 -3.28 13.77 -2.95
N HIS A 38 -3.77 12.66 -2.45
CA HIS A 38 -3.80 12.34 -1.04
C HIS A 38 -3.46 10.85 -0.83
N ALA A 39 -2.99 10.53 0.36
CA ALA A 39 -2.72 9.15 0.73
C ALA A 39 -4.03 8.38 0.98
N ALA A 40 -4.00 7.10 0.71
CA ALA A 40 -5.10 6.19 0.97
C ALA A 40 -4.59 4.91 1.63
N GLU A 41 -5.43 4.33 2.47
CA GLU A 41 -5.16 3.05 3.11
C GLU A 41 -5.27 1.92 2.08
N HIS A 42 -4.30 1.03 2.09
CA HIS A 42 -4.30 -0.21 1.33
C HIS A 42 -3.93 -1.36 2.24
N TYR A 43 -4.60 -2.48 2.04
CA TYR A 43 -4.44 -3.64 2.89
C TYR A 43 -3.98 -4.87 2.11
N TYR A 44 -3.27 -5.71 2.80
CA TYR A 44 -3.01 -7.08 2.41
C TYR A 44 -3.11 -7.99 3.64
N LEU A 45 -3.31 -9.27 3.40
CA LEU A 45 -3.33 -10.30 4.42
C LEU A 45 -2.29 -11.35 4.05
N ILE A 46 -1.52 -11.80 5.03
CA ILE A 46 -0.63 -12.95 4.89
C ILE A 46 -1.16 -14.08 5.76
N THR A 47 -1.34 -15.25 5.15
CA THR A 47 -1.76 -16.43 5.89
C THR A 47 -0.59 -17.07 6.63
N GLU A 48 -0.88 -17.92 7.61
CA GLU A 48 0.07 -18.92 8.08
C GLU A 48 0.49 -19.83 6.92
N SER A 49 1.53 -20.65 7.15
CA SER A 49 2.06 -21.55 6.12
C SER A 49 1.00 -22.54 5.63
N ILE A 50 0.96 -22.73 4.32
CA ILE A 50 0.05 -23.64 3.63
C ILE A 50 0.88 -24.73 2.95
N GLU A 51 0.52 -25.98 3.16
CA GLU A 51 1.19 -27.13 2.52
C GLU A 51 1.11 -27.01 0.98
N GLY A 52 2.25 -27.17 0.32
CA GLY A 52 2.38 -27.05 -1.14
C GLY A 52 2.64 -25.64 -1.65
N MET A 53 2.67 -24.63 -0.78
CA MET A 53 3.12 -23.30 -1.18
C MET A 53 4.64 -23.29 -1.34
N HIS A 54 5.12 -22.72 -2.44
CA HIS A 54 6.56 -22.58 -2.72
C HIS A 54 6.82 -21.34 -3.58
N ARG A 55 8.01 -20.76 -3.43
CA ARG A 55 8.40 -19.48 -4.04
C ARG A 55 8.36 -19.42 -5.57
N ASP A 56 8.32 -20.55 -6.24
CA ASP A 56 8.27 -20.60 -7.70
C ASP A 56 6.83 -20.54 -8.24
N LEU A 57 5.83 -20.43 -7.36
CA LEU A 57 4.44 -20.18 -7.79
C LEU A 57 4.33 -18.79 -8.43
N PRO A 58 3.58 -18.69 -9.54
CA PRO A 58 3.40 -17.39 -10.19
C PRO A 58 2.58 -16.44 -9.32
N ILE A 59 2.85 -15.16 -9.48
CA ILE A 59 1.94 -14.12 -8.99
C ILE A 59 0.69 -14.15 -9.86
N VAL A 60 -0.46 -14.13 -9.22
CA VAL A 60 -1.77 -14.13 -9.88
C VAL A 60 -2.47 -12.81 -9.60
N GLU A 61 -2.93 -12.14 -10.62
CA GLU A 61 -3.80 -10.95 -10.51
C GLU A 61 -5.22 -11.28 -10.97
N ASP A 62 -6.20 -10.82 -10.21
CA ASP A 62 -7.62 -10.91 -10.54
C ASP A 62 -8.26 -9.50 -10.50
N PRO A 63 -8.13 -8.72 -11.58
CA PRO A 63 -8.63 -7.35 -11.61
C PRO A 63 -10.16 -7.25 -11.45
N THR A 64 -10.90 -8.30 -11.82
CA THR A 64 -12.36 -8.34 -11.65
C THR A 64 -12.77 -8.42 -10.19
N ARG A 65 -11.92 -8.95 -9.35
CA ARG A 65 -12.15 -9.09 -7.91
C ARG A 65 -11.27 -8.19 -7.06
N TYR A 66 -10.55 -7.28 -7.72
CA TYR A 66 -9.68 -6.30 -7.08
C TYR A 66 -8.62 -6.94 -6.16
N ALA A 67 -8.02 -8.05 -6.60
CA ALA A 67 -7.10 -8.81 -5.77
C ALA A 67 -5.89 -9.32 -6.54
N TYR A 68 -4.80 -9.52 -5.84
CA TYR A 68 -3.64 -10.27 -6.30
C TYR A 68 -3.17 -11.25 -5.23
N TYR A 69 -2.50 -12.29 -5.68
CA TYR A 69 -2.07 -13.38 -4.82
C TYR A 69 -0.63 -13.75 -5.14
N ARG A 70 0.14 -13.98 -4.11
CA ARG A 70 1.50 -14.52 -4.25
C ARG A 70 1.87 -15.36 -3.04
N GLU A 71 2.85 -16.22 -3.23
CA GLU A 71 3.51 -16.87 -2.10
C GLU A 71 4.25 -15.84 -1.25
N GLU A 72 4.17 -15.97 0.07
CA GLU A 72 4.91 -15.17 1.03
C GLU A 72 5.29 -16.03 2.24
N VAL A 73 6.58 -16.34 2.35
CA VAL A 73 7.18 -17.11 3.47
C VAL A 73 6.44 -18.43 3.78
N GLY A 74 6.10 -19.18 2.74
CA GLY A 74 5.37 -20.45 2.85
C GLY A 74 3.85 -20.31 3.00
N GLY A 75 3.34 -19.12 3.16
CA GLY A 75 1.93 -18.78 3.17
C GLY A 75 1.49 -18.11 1.87
N LEU A 76 0.30 -17.56 1.87
CA LEU A 76 -0.29 -16.80 0.78
C LEU A 76 -0.47 -15.35 1.21
N MET A 77 0.08 -14.42 0.43
CA MET A 77 -0.31 -13.02 0.50
C MET A 77 -1.53 -12.78 -0.40
N LEU A 78 -2.57 -12.22 0.19
CA LEU A 78 -3.72 -11.67 -0.50
C LEU A 78 -3.59 -10.14 -0.45
N GLY A 79 -3.23 -9.53 -1.56
CA GLY A 79 -3.24 -8.07 -1.68
C GLY A 79 -4.52 -7.60 -2.35
N LEU A 80 -4.99 -6.45 -1.96
CA LEU A 80 -6.27 -5.90 -2.41
C LEU A 80 -6.05 -4.58 -3.16
N PHE A 81 -6.88 -4.34 -4.15
CA PHE A 81 -7.01 -3.07 -4.86
C PHE A 81 -8.44 -2.55 -4.71
N GLU A 82 -8.89 -2.43 -3.46
CA GLU A 82 -10.24 -1.99 -3.17
C GLU A 82 -10.56 -0.68 -3.88
N PRO A 83 -11.69 -0.60 -4.62
CA PRO A 83 -12.04 0.59 -5.39
C PRO A 83 -12.43 1.79 -4.51
N VAL A 84 -12.76 1.52 -3.24
CA VAL A 84 -13.07 2.54 -2.24
C VAL A 84 -12.08 2.39 -1.08
N ALA A 85 -10.88 2.92 -1.29
CA ALA A 85 -9.86 2.97 -0.23
C ALA A 85 -10.20 4.05 0.81
N GLY A 86 -9.81 3.83 2.06
CA GLY A 86 -9.95 4.82 3.12
C GLY A 86 -8.98 5.98 2.90
N PRO A 87 -9.45 7.24 2.94
CA PRO A 87 -8.53 8.38 2.91
C PRO A 87 -7.69 8.41 4.19
N TRP A 88 -6.39 8.64 4.04
CA TRP A 88 -5.45 8.72 5.14
C TRP A 88 -4.60 9.99 5.04
N GLY A 89 -4.20 10.54 6.19
CA GLY A 89 -3.34 11.72 6.21
C GLY A 89 -3.94 12.95 5.53
N MET A 90 -5.26 13.15 5.62
CA MET A 90 -5.97 14.24 4.93
C MET A 90 -5.54 15.63 5.40
N ASN A 91 -5.07 15.74 6.65
CA ASN A 91 -4.54 16.98 7.23
C ASN A 91 -3.00 17.07 7.15
N GLY A 92 -2.37 16.21 6.36
CA GLY A 92 -0.93 15.99 6.25
C GLY A 92 -0.52 14.63 6.79
N VAL A 93 0.58 14.10 6.26
CA VAL A 93 1.20 12.88 6.80
C VAL A 93 1.83 13.22 8.16
N PRO A 94 1.61 12.44 9.22
CA PRO A 94 2.27 12.68 10.51
C PRO A 94 3.80 12.76 10.35
N GLU A 95 4.43 13.71 11.03
CA GLU A 95 5.88 13.97 10.89
C GLU A 95 6.75 12.77 11.31
N ASP A 96 6.27 11.97 12.25
CA ASP A 96 6.93 10.78 12.77
C ASP A 96 6.57 9.49 11.97
N PHE A 97 5.71 9.60 10.96
CA PHE A 97 5.31 8.43 10.18
C PHE A 97 6.44 7.97 9.25
N SER A 98 6.93 6.76 9.48
CA SER A 98 7.91 6.08 8.63
C SER A 98 7.72 4.57 8.74
N PHE A 99 7.48 3.89 7.63
CA PHE A 99 7.27 2.45 7.57
C PHE A 99 6.21 1.91 8.55
N GLY A 100 5.22 2.75 8.88
CA GLY A 100 4.16 2.41 9.80
C GLY A 100 3.12 1.47 9.18
N GLU A 101 2.46 0.72 10.04
CA GLU A 101 1.31 -0.11 9.69
C GLU A 101 0.05 0.49 10.28
N LEU A 102 -1.05 0.39 9.55
CA LEU A 102 -2.35 0.84 10.01
C LEU A 102 -3.12 -0.33 10.64
N ALA A 103 -3.97 -0.03 11.59
CA ALA A 103 -4.87 -1.04 12.14
C ALA A 103 -5.79 -1.57 11.03
N PRO A 104 -6.02 -2.90 10.94
CA PRO A 104 -6.84 -3.48 9.90
C PRO A 104 -8.30 -3.03 10.03
N ASP A 105 -8.90 -2.67 8.90
CA ASP A 105 -10.33 -2.42 8.78
C ASP A 105 -11.01 -3.69 8.24
N TRP A 106 -11.38 -4.57 9.15
CA TRP A 106 -11.98 -5.85 8.81
C TRP A 106 -13.32 -5.72 8.08
N GLU A 107 -14.10 -4.70 8.39
CA GLU A 107 -15.38 -4.47 7.73
C GLU A 107 -15.18 -4.19 6.23
N ARG A 108 -14.17 -3.38 5.89
CA ARG A 108 -13.79 -3.09 4.50
C ARG A 108 -13.12 -4.28 3.82
N LEU A 109 -12.32 -5.05 4.55
CA LEU A 109 -11.53 -6.16 3.99
C LEU A 109 -12.36 -7.41 3.68
N MET A 110 -13.31 -7.77 4.54
CA MET A 110 -14.01 -9.05 4.48
C MET A 110 -14.62 -9.39 3.13
N PRO A 111 -15.32 -8.48 2.42
CA PRO A 111 -15.90 -8.81 1.11
C PRO A 111 -14.86 -9.25 0.07
N TYR A 112 -13.66 -8.68 0.12
CA TYR A 112 -12.57 -9.03 -0.80
C TYR A 112 -11.86 -10.31 -0.38
N ILE A 113 -11.70 -10.53 0.92
CA ILE A 113 -11.17 -11.78 1.46
C ILE A 113 -12.07 -12.95 1.07
N ASP A 114 -13.38 -12.82 1.19
CA ASP A 114 -14.34 -13.85 0.77
C ASP A 114 -14.17 -14.20 -0.72
N HIS A 115 -14.04 -13.20 -1.58
CA HIS A 115 -13.76 -13.41 -3.00
C HIS A 115 -12.42 -14.12 -3.24
N ALA A 116 -11.39 -13.75 -2.46
CA ALA A 116 -10.08 -14.38 -2.55
C ALA A 116 -10.13 -15.86 -2.15
N LEU A 117 -10.86 -16.17 -1.08
CA LEU A 117 -11.06 -17.53 -0.60
C LEU A 117 -11.90 -18.40 -1.54
N GLU A 118 -12.78 -17.80 -2.34
CA GLU A 118 -13.45 -18.50 -3.44
C GLU A 118 -12.45 -18.85 -4.57
N ARG A 119 -11.51 -17.93 -4.87
CA ARG A 119 -10.53 -18.11 -5.93
C ARG A 119 -9.43 -19.09 -5.55
N ILE A 120 -8.98 -19.05 -4.29
CA ILE A 120 -7.93 -19.91 -3.74
C ILE A 120 -8.45 -20.66 -2.51
N PRO A 121 -9.23 -21.71 -2.71
CA PRO A 121 -9.93 -22.38 -1.61
C PRO A 121 -9.03 -22.99 -0.54
N ILE A 122 -7.78 -23.33 -0.87
CA ILE A 122 -6.82 -23.88 0.09
C ILE A 122 -6.53 -22.90 1.24
N ALA A 123 -6.64 -21.60 0.99
CA ALA A 123 -6.41 -20.56 2.00
C ALA A 123 -7.50 -20.53 3.10
N ARG A 124 -8.65 -21.16 2.89
CA ARG A 124 -9.75 -21.18 3.88
C ARG A 124 -9.38 -21.85 5.22
N ASN A 125 -8.40 -22.74 5.19
CA ASN A 125 -7.99 -23.51 6.36
C ASN A 125 -6.74 -22.94 7.02
N ALA A 126 -6.17 -21.89 6.46
CA ALA A 126 -4.99 -21.24 7.01
C ALA A 126 -5.39 -20.15 8.01
N GLY A 127 -4.66 -20.05 9.11
CA GLY A 127 -4.75 -18.92 10.01
C GLY A 127 -4.19 -17.64 9.36
N VAL A 128 -4.45 -16.51 10.00
CA VAL A 128 -3.87 -15.21 9.60
C VAL A 128 -2.55 -15.03 10.34
N HIS A 129 -1.47 -14.78 9.58
CA HIS A 129 -0.18 -14.47 10.14
C HIS A 129 -0.01 -12.95 10.32
N LYS A 130 -0.45 -12.16 9.33
CA LYS A 130 -0.36 -10.69 9.31
C LYS A 130 -1.46 -10.08 8.45
#